data_5b7dbc440fbf4eb1de413a53344fd548
#
_entry.id   5b7dbc440fbf4eb1de413a53344fd548
#
_cell.length_a   1.000
_cell.length_b   1.000
_cell.length_c   1.000
_cell.angle_alpha   90.00
_cell.angle_beta   90.00
_cell.angle_gamma   90.00
#
_symmetry.space_group_name_H-M   'P 1'
#
loop_
_entity.id
_entity.type
_entity.pdbx_description
1 polymer ?
#
loop_
_entity_poly.entity_id
_entity_poly.type
_entity_poly.pdbx_seq_one_letter_code
_entity_poly.pdbx_strand_id
1 'polypeptide(L)'
;MSISNRADKIHCSFLKRLISGLTLIALVASAGYSGSLTSIHHCAINPVAEVARVERQTSATVQARPSPEWVRDAVIYEVFPRAFSEAGNFASITARLDALKALGVTVLWLMPIHPLGQVKKKGSIGSPYAVRDYYAINPDYGTKEDLRRLISEAHRRSLRVLIDIVANHTSWDSVMMKTPDFYTHGANGEVVSPYDWTDVAKLNYDNPKLREYMIEMLRYWIREFDLDGFRCDVAGDVPTSFWERARVELEKVKPSIMLLAEAEKPELLRKAFDLDYSWRLHSLLNEVMTGRAPASDFRKLWEDDRQQYPRGALRMRFSDNHDERRAIARFGEAGALAASALMLTLDGVPMLYNGMEVGDTTESGAPALFEKLPVFWQSEERRPQFPKFYKRMIELRKSHSAIRGGETEWVGNSEQSRVVTFIRRNNSEEILVAINFSNRPFSGSVELKDPRGFNEISTNSGPRVLPQLSLGGFEFQIYARRL
;
A
#
# COMPACT_ATOMS: atom_id res chain seq x y z
N MET A 1 -10.36 -17.59 32.87
CA MET A 1 -10.45 -18.89 32.16
C MET A 1 -10.83 -18.62 30.71
N SER A 2 -9.85 -18.83 29.85
CA SER A 2 -9.95 -19.23 28.43
C SER A 2 -10.93 -18.52 27.50
N ILE A 3 -10.52 -17.38 26.93
CA ILE A 3 -10.91 -16.91 25.58
C ILE A 3 -9.63 -16.44 24.89
N SER A 4 -8.84 -17.40 24.43
CA SER A 4 -7.69 -17.19 23.56
C SER A 4 -7.67 -18.40 22.63
N ASN A 5 -7.93 -18.19 21.34
CA ASN A 5 -7.68 -19.10 20.22
C ASN A 5 -8.79 -19.10 19.15
N ARG A 6 -9.17 -17.92 18.63
CA ARG A 6 -9.96 -17.85 17.38
C ARG A 6 -9.44 -16.84 16.34
N ALA A 7 -8.56 -15.91 16.72
CA ALA A 7 -8.02 -14.91 15.78
C ALA A 7 -6.94 -15.48 14.85
N ASP A 8 -6.11 -16.42 15.33
CA ASP A 8 -4.98 -16.94 14.56
C ASP A 8 -5.33 -17.93 13.44
N LYS A 9 -6.57 -18.41 13.39
CA LYS A 9 -7.01 -19.37 12.35
C LYS A 9 -7.50 -18.72 11.06
N ILE A 10 -7.81 -17.44 11.06
CA ILE A 10 -8.40 -16.76 9.90
C ILE A 10 -7.31 -16.33 8.91
N HIS A 11 -6.14 -15.94 9.38
CA HIS A 11 -5.00 -15.52 8.51
C HIS A 11 -4.29 -16.69 7.78
N CYS A 12 -4.33 -17.90 8.35
CA CYS A 12 -3.66 -19.06 7.73
C CYS A 12 -4.47 -19.71 6.59
N SER A 13 -5.74 -19.38 6.44
CA SER A 13 -6.63 -19.91 5.39
C SER A 13 -6.42 -19.22 4.04
N PHE A 14 -5.96 -17.97 4.01
CA PHE A 14 -5.78 -17.19 2.79
C PHE A 14 -4.55 -17.64 1.99
N LEU A 15 -3.46 -18.00 2.67
CA LEU A 15 -2.22 -18.44 2.01
C LEU A 15 -2.26 -19.89 1.50
N LYS A 16 -3.08 -20.76 2.07
CA LYS A 16 -3.14 -22.19 1.70
C LYS A 16 -4.02 -22.52 0.50
N ARG A 17 -4.88 -21.61 0.03
CA ARG A 17 -5.73 -21.85 -1.15
C ARG A 17 -5.13 -21.41 -2.49
N LEU A 18 -4.05 -20.64 -2.49
CA LEU A 18 -3.32 -20.26 -3.72
C LEU A 18 -2.34 -21.33 -4.22
N ILE A 19 -2.05 -22.36 -3.43
CA ILE A 19 -1.07 -23.42 -3.80
C ILE A 19 -1.75 -24.73 -4.24
N SER A 20 -3.06 -24.92 -4.02
CA SER A 20 -3.75 -26.18 -4.36
C SER A 20 -4.46 -26.20 -5.70
N GLY A 21 -4.32 -25.18 -6.53
CA GLY A 21 -4.95 -25.09 -7.86
C GLY A 21 -4.13 -25.62 -9.04
N LEU A 22 -2.90 -26.10 -8.84
CA LEU A 22 -1.97 -26.45 -9.92
C LEU A 22 -1.48 -27.90 -9.92
N THR A 23 -2.13 -28.81 -9.20
CA THR A 23 -1.72 -30.23 -9.20
C THR A 23 -2.90 -31.18 -9.32
N LEU A 24 -3.64 -31.14 -10.42
CA LEU A 24 -4.55 -32.22 -10.80
C LEU A 24 -4.86 -32.25 -12.30
N ILE A 25 -3.87 -32.42 -13.16
CA ILE A 25 -4.04 -32.98 -14.52
C ILE A 25 -2.73 -33.68 -14.87
N ALA A 26 -2.52 -34.88 -14.36
CA ALA A 26 -1.61 -35.85 -14.93
C ALA A 26 -1.79 -37.21 -14.21
N LEU A 27 -2.86 -37.91 -14.46
CA LEU A 27 -2.97 -39.36 -14.22
C LEU A 27 -4.29 -39.91 -14.79
N VAL A 28 -4.32 -40.19 -16.09
CA VAL A 28 -5.08 -41.32 -16.69
C VAL A 28 -4.57 -41.44 -18.13
N ALA A 29 -3.74 -42.44 -18.42
CA ALA A 29 -3.69 -43.21 -19.65
C ALA A 29 -2.48 -44.16 -19.63
N SER A 30 -2.67 -45.31 -19.05
CA SER A 30 -1.86 -46.48 -19.36
C SER A 30 -2.79 -47.70 -19.47
N ALA A 31 -3.25 -47.97 -20.65
CA ALA A 31 -3.72 -49.32 -21.03
C ALA A 31 -3.37 -49.50 -22.51
N GLY A 32 -2.54 -50.50 -22.77
CA GLY A 32 -1.92 -50.73 -24.05
C GLY A 32 -2.82 -51.28 -25.14
N TYR A 33 -2.37 -51.06 -26.37
CA TYR A 33 -2.62 -51.99 -27.49
C TYR A 33 -1.43 -51.95 -28.45
N SER A 34 -0.89 -53.12 -28.73
CA SER A 34 0.15 -53.38 -29.71
C SER A 34 -0.41 -53.43 -31.11
N GLY A 35 0.23 -52.77 -32.09
CA GLY A 35 -0.12 -52.87 -33.49
C GLY A 35 0.89 -52.12 -34.37
N SER A 36 1.55 -52.85 -35.23
CA SER A 36 2.74 -52.57 -36.03
C SER A 36 2.49 -51.71 -37.28
N LEU A 37 3.53 -50.92 -37.63
CA LEU A 37 4.02 -50.47 -38.94
C LEU A 37 3.14 -49.53 -39.83
N THR A 38 3.60 -48.33 -40.10
CA THR A 38 4.32 -47.94 -41.34
C THR A 38 4.64 -46.42 -41.31
N SER A 39 5.83 -46.10 -41.79
CA SER A 39 6.37 -44.76 -41.88
C SER A 39 5.63 -43.87 -42.88
N ILE A 40 5.26 -42.68 -42.46
CA ILE A 40 5.09 -41.52 -43.35
C ILE A 40 5.67 -40.29 -42.66
N HIS A 41 6.72 -39.71 -43.25
CA HIS A 41 7.26 -38.40 -42.85
C HIS A 41 6.23 -37.34 -43.12
N HIS A 42 5.68 -36.74 -42.07
CA HIS A 42 5.04 -35.43 -42.14
C HIS A 42 5.66 -34.52 -41.10
N CYS A 43 6.25 -33.46 -41.60
CA CYS A 43 6.77 -32.37 -40.80
C CYS A 43 5.55 -31.65 -40.15
N ALA A 44 5.22 -32.06 -38.92
CA ALA A 44 4.21 -31.38 -38.12
C ALA A 44 4.89 -30.27 -37.31
N ILE A 45 4.73 -29.03 -37.78
CA ILE A 45 4.98 -27.82 -37.03
C ILE A 45 4.05 -27.85 -35.81
N ASN A 46 4.59 -27.86 -34.65
CA ASN A 46 3.90 -28.02 -33.38
C ASN A 46 3.37 -26.64 -32.93
N PRO A 47 2.08 -26.29 -33.09
CA PRO A 47 1.56 -24.96 -32.78
C PRO A 47 1.52 -24.65 -31.28
N VAL A 48 1.76 -25.64 -30.42
CA VAL A 48 1.74 -25.46 -28.95
C VAL A 48 3.02 -24.81 -28.44
N ALA A 49 4.15 -24.89 -29.18
CA ALA A 49 5.42 -24.27 -28.78
C ALA A 49 5.48 -22.75 -29.08
N GLU A 50 4.64 -22.25 -29.98
CA GLU A 50 4.64 -20.83 -30.37
C GLU A 50 3.71 -20.00 -29.50
N VAL A 51 2.61 -20.55 -28.99
CA VAL A 51 1.72 -19.91 -28.03
C VAL A 51 2.40 -19.72 -26.67
N ALA A 52 3.25 -20.66 -26.25
CA ALA A 52 4.02 -20.54 -25.00
C ALA A 52 5.17 -19.53 -25.09
N ARG A 53 5.56 -19.07 -26.27
CA ARG A 53 6.64 -18.10 -26.49
C ARG A 53 6.15 -16.64 -26.49
N VAL A 54 4.87 -16.39 -26.70
CA VAL A 54 4.26 -15.05 -26.69
C VAL A 54 3.94 -14.58 -25.26
N GLU A 55 3.76 -15.48 -24.28
CA GLU A 55 3.41 -15.12 -22.91
C GLU A 55 4.61 -14.85 -21.99
N ARG A 56 5.86 -14.96 -22.46
CA ARG A 56 7.04 -14.57 -21.69
C ARG A 56 7.72 -13.32 -22.21
N GLN A 57 6.97 -12.28 -22.50
CA GLN A 57 7.52 -10.94 -22.35
C GLN A 57 7.59 -10.70 -20.84
N THR A 58 8.77 -10.84 -20.27
CA THR A 58 9.01 -10.52 -18.86
C THR A 58 8.51 -9.10 -18.62
N SER A 59 7.67 -8.90 -17.62
CA SER A 59 7.09 -7.58 -17.23
C SER A 59 8.15 -6.46 -17.19
N ALA A 60 9.40 -6.81 -16.92
CA ALA A 60 10.56 -5.92 -16.87
C ALA A 60 10.88 -5.17 -18.19
N THR A 61 10.37 -5.63 -19.34
CA THR A 61 10.54 -4.90 -20.62
C THR A 61 9.44 -3.88 -20.89
N VAL A 62 8.32 -3.95 -20.17
CA VAL A 62 7.20 -3.04 -20.29
C VAL A 62 7.41 -1.85 -19.35
N GLN A 63 7.15 -0.64 -19.85
CA GLN A 63 7.20 0.58 -19.04
C GLN A 63 5.91 0.72 -18.22
N ALA A 64 6.04 1.18 -16.99
CA ALA A 64 4.91 1.70 -16.24
C ALA A 64 4.39 2.99 -16.89
N ARG A 65 3.10 3.29 -16.68
CA ARG A 65 2.60 4.60 -17.12
C ARG A 65 3.39 5.74 -16.46
N PRO A 66 3.61 6.85 -17.18
CA PRO A 66 4.20 8.03 -16.56
C PRO A 66 3.22 8.62 -15.53
N SER A 67 3.70 8.77 -14.28
CA SER A 67 2.94 9.44 -13.21
C SER A 67 3.29 10.92 -13.16
N PRO A 68 2.37 11.79 -12.68
CA PRO A 68 2.71 13.16 -12.37
C PRO A 68 3.92 13.24 -11.43
N GLU A 69 4.82 14.20 -11.66
CA GLU A 69 6.09 14.30 -10.92
C GLU A 69 5.89 14.32 -9.39
N TRP A 70 4.87 15.05 -8.94
CA TRP A 70 4.55 15.16 -7.52
C TRP A 70 4.22 13.83 -6.84
N VAL A 71 3.80 12.80 -7.59
CA VAL A 71 3.49 11.46 -7.03
C VAL A 71 4.74 10.78 -6.51
N ARG A 72 5.85 10.90 -7.22
CA ARG A 72 7.15 10.34 -6.78
C ARG A 72 7.67 10.99 -5.50
N ASP A 73 7.43 12.28 -5.37
CA ASP A 73 7.86 13.08 -4.23
C ASP A 73 6.89 13.03 -3.05
N ALA A 74 5.78 12.31 -3.21
CA ALA A 74 4.73 12.26 -2.19
C ALA A 74 5.20 11.60 -0.88
N VAL A 75 4.64 12.13 0.20
CA VAL A 75 4.52 11.49 1.50
C VAL A 75 3.04 11.45 1.80
N ILE A 76 2.47 10.26 1.71
CA ILE A 76 1.03 10.05 1.89
C ILE A 76 0.74 9.94 3.39
N TYR A 77 -0.36 10.56 3.80
CA TYR A 77 -0.88 10.46 5.15
C TYR A 77 -2.32 9.96 5.08
N GLU A 78 -2.52 8.73 5.49
CA GLU A 78 -3.82 8.10 5.56
C GLU A 78 -4.59 8.60 6.78
N VAL A 79 -5.81 9.08 6.55
CA VAL A 79 -6.70 9.63 7.56
C VAL A 79 -7.96 8.79 7.64
N PHE A 80 -8.23 8.20 8.78
CA PHE A 80 -9.53 7.64 9.10
C PHE A 80 -10.39 8.71 9.79
N PRO A 81 -11.34 9.37 9.11
CA PRO A 81 -12.07 10.50 9.69
C PRO A 81 -12.71 10.18 11.03
N ARG A 82 -13.37 9.02 11.15
CA ARG A 82 -14.01 8.54 12.39
C ARG A 82 -13.04 8.45 13.57
N ALA A 83 -11.82 7.98 13.32
CA ALA A 83 -10.80 7.71 14.33
C ALA A 83 -9.78 8.86 14.48
N PHE A 84 -9.86 9.90 13.67
CA PHE A 84 -8.85 10.98 13.68
C PHE A 84 -8.88 11.80 14.97
N SER A 85 -10.05 11.95 15.59
CA SER A 85 -10.23 12.68 16.84
C SER A 85 -11.49 12.22 17.56
N GLU A 86 -11.71 12.70 18.79
CA GLU A 86 -12.96 12.49 19.52
C GLU A 86 -14.19 13.01 18.74
N ALA A 87 -14.05 14.12 18.03
CA ALA A 87 -15.14 14.62 17.17
C ALA A 87 -15.35 13.72 15.94
N GLY A 88 -14.27 13.19 15.35
CA GLY A 88 -14.30 12.27 14.22
C GLY A 88 -14.88 12.89 12.94
N ASN A 89 -14.52 14.16 12.62
CA ASN A 89 -15.10 14.93 11.53
C ASN A 89 -14.08 15.73 10.73
N PHE A 90 -14.50 16.29 9.59
CA PHE A 90 -13.64 17.09 8.70
C PHE A 90 -13.07 18.34 9.36
N ALA A 91 -13.81 18.97 10.27
CA ALA A 91 -13.33 20.16 10.97
C ALA A 91 -12.11 19.88 11.82
N SER A 92 -12.06 18.74 12.51
CA SER A 92 -10.90 18.32 13.30
C SER A 92 -9.67 17.99 12.44
N ILE A 93 -9.88 17.43 11.25
CA ILE A 93 -8.80 17.21 10.27
C ILE A 93 -8.28 18.55 9.78
N THR A 94 -9.18 19.47 9.41
CA THR A 94 -8.84 20.83 8.95
C THR A 94 -8.00 21.58 9.99
N ALA A 95 -8.32 21.46 11.27
CA ALA A 95 -7.58 22.09 12.36
C ALA A 95 -6.13 21.59 12.52
N ARG A 96 -5.80 20.36 12.02
CA ARG A 96 -4.46 19.80 12.09
C ARG A 96 -3.63 19.92 10.81
N LEU A 97 -4.14 20.55 9.77
CA LEU A 97 -3.43 20.67 8.47
C LEU A 97 -2.07 21.36 8.61
N ASP A 98 -1.93 22.37 9.48
CA ASP A 98 -0.65 23.03 9.70
C ASP A 98 0.37 22.10 10.35
N ALA A 99 -0.03 21.27 11.31
CA ALA A 99 0.83 20.28 11.94
C ALA A 99 1.26 19.19 10.93
N LEU A 100 0.33 18.70 10.09
CA LEU A 100 0.65 17.72 9.04
C LEU A 100 1.58 18.31 7.98
N LYS A 101 1.38 19.58 7.60
CA LYS A 101 2.31 20.28 6.71
C LYS A 101 3.68 20.45 7.34
N ALA A 102 3.75 20.83 8.62
CA ALA A 102 5.01 20.98 9.37
C ALA A 102 5.74 19.65 9.55
N LEU A 103 5.02 18.54 9.67
CA LEU A 103 5.58 17.18 9.65
C LEU A 103 6.22 16.86 8.30
N GLY A 104 5.70 17.44 7.22
CA GLY A 104 6.20 17.26 5.87
C GLY A 104 5.34 16.40 4.96
N VAL A 105 4.14 16.05 5.38
CA VAL A 105 3.11 15.41 4.55
C VAL A 105 2.84 16.26 3.29
N THR A 106 2.55 15.59 2.18
CA THR A 106 2.21 16.25 0.91
C THR A 106 0.88 15.79 0.33
N VAL A 107 0.39 14.63 0.75
CA VAL A 107 -0.87 14.05 0.28
C VAL A 107 -1.66 13.53 1.47
N LEU A 108 -2.92 13.96 1.57
CA LEU A 108 -3.90 13.38 2.49
C LEU A 108 -4.73 12.36 1.72
N TRP A 109 -4.82 11.15 2.22
CA TRP A 109 -5.75 10.14 1.76
C TRP A 109 -6.83 9.95 2.83
N LEU A 110 -8.05 10.40 2.54
CA LEU A 110 -9.21 10.22 3.40
C LEU A 110 -9.83 8.84 3.13
N MET A 111 -9.89 7.96 4.12
CA MET A 111 -10.65 6.70 4.07
C MET A 111 -12.12 7.01 3.69
N PRO A 112 -12.96 5.99 3.35
CA PRO A 112 -14.27 6.24 2.75
C PRO A 112 -15.10 7.25 3.53
N ILE A 113 -15.58 8.27 2.81
CA ILE A 113 -16.31 9.42 3.38
C ILE A 113 -17.83 9.32 3.21
N HIS A 114 -18.30 8.22 2.62
CA HIS A 114 -19.70 8.02 2.25
C HIS A 114 -20.56 7.54 3.41
N PRO A 115 -21.90 7.71 3.36
CA PRO A 115 -22.80 7.12 4.32
C PRO A 115 -22.69 5.59 4.35
N LEU A 116 -22.76 5.03 5.55
CA LEU A 116 -22.61 3.60 5.80
C LEU A 116 -23.95 2.86 5.66
N GLY A 117 -23.90 1.64 5.15
CA GLY A 117 -25.03 0.73 5.18
C GLY A 117 -25.39 0.28 6.60
N GLN A 118 -26.68 0.04 6.80
CA GLN A 118 -27.23 -0.44 8.08
C GLN A 118 -27.66 -1.90 8.02
N VAL A 119 -27.98 -2.40 6.82
CA VAL A 119 -28.40 -3.80 6.62
C VAL A 119 -27.19 -4.72 6.69
N LYS A 120 -27.23 -5.70 7.56
CA LYS A 120 -26.15 -6.67 7.84
C LYS A 120 -24.84 -6.02 8.33
N LYS A 121 -24.88 -4.81 8.88
CA LYS A 121 -23.66 -4.15 9.38
C LYS A 121 -22.95 -4.99 10.45
N LYS A 122 -21.63 -4.93 10.47
CA LYS A 122 -20.77 -5.53 11.51
C LYS A 122 -20.40 -4.48 12.55
N GLY A 123 -20.22 -4.88 13.80
CA GLY A 123 -19.88 -3.99 14.92
C GLY A 123 -20.99 -2.99 15.28
N SER A 124 -20.66 -2.00 16.11
CA SER A 124 -21.65 -1.03 16.58
C SER A 124 -22.00 0.02 15.53
N ILE A 125 -21.02 0.44 14.73
CA ILE A 125 -21.15 1.52 13.75
C ILE A 125 -21.24 1.00 12.30
N GLY A 126 -20.51 -0.05 11.96
CA GLY A 126 -20.39 -0.61 10.62
C GLY A 126 -19.09 -0.21 9.90
N SER A 127 -18.78 -0.94 8.82
CA SER A 127 -17.60 -0.71 8.00
C SER A 127 -17.72 0.56 7.18
N PRO A 128 -16.67 1.39 7.09
CA PRO A 128 -16.63 2.52 6.15
C PRO A 128 -16.65 2.02 4.69
N TYR A 129 -16.32 0.78 4.45
CA TYR A 129 -16.33 0.15 3.12
C TYR A 129 -17.71 -0.40 2.71
N ALA A 130 -18.72 -0.40 3.60
CA ALA A 130 -20.10 -0.71 3.24
C ALA A 130 -20.83 0.56 2.76
N VAL A 131 -20.52 1.02 1.56
CA VAL A 131 -21.01 2.29 1.00
C VAL A 131 -22.48 2.21 0.64
N ARG A 132 -23.29 3.13 1.20
CA ARG A 132 -24.72 3.25 0.91
C ARG A 132 -25.02 4.14 -0.28
N ASP A 133 -24.34 5.28 -0.39
CA ASP A 133 -24.52 6.25 -1.46
C ASP A 133 -23.19 6.93 -1.83
N TYR A 134 -22.75 6.73 -3.06
CA TYR A 134 -21.49 7.29 -3.55
C TYR A 134 -21.50 8.79 -3.80
N TYR A 135 -22.67 9.45 -3.87
CA TYR A 135 -22.81 10.89 -4.10
C TYR A 135 -23.07 11.68 -2.81
N ALA A 136 -23.17 10.99 -1.68
CA ALA A 136 -23.41 11.59 -0.39
C ALA A 136 -22.18 11.50 0.52
N ILE A 137 -22.14 12.37 1.52
CA ILE A 137 -21.15 12.38 2.60
C ILE A 137 -21.80 11.81 3.85
N ASN A 138 -21.03 11.03 4.61
CA ASN A 138 -21.45 10.56 5.93
C ASN A 138 -21.71 11.76 6.84
N PRO A 139 -22.94 11.92 7.36
CA PRO A 139 -23.31 13.07 8.18
C PRO A 139 -22.49 13.20 9.47
N ASP A 140 -21.92 12.10 9.98
CA ASP A 140 -21.03 12.13 11.14
C ASP A 140 -19.71 12.87 10.84
N TYR A 141 -19.30 12.95 9.57
CA TYR A 141 -18.06 13.62 9.16
C TYR A 141 -18.27 15.11 8.85
N GLY A 142 -19.50 15.54 8.59
CA GLY A 142 -19.87 16.90 8.26
C GLY A 142 -20.65 17.02 6.95
N THR A 143 -20.66 18.21 6.40
CA THR A 143 -21.38 18.58 5.17
C THR A 143 -20.46 18.57 3.94
N LYS A 144 -21.05 18.75 2.76
CA LYS A 144 -20.29 19.00 1.51
C LYS A 144 -19.42 20.26 1.61
N GLU A 145 -19.92 21.28 2.30
CA GLU A 145 -19.20 22.53 2.55
C GLU A 145 -18.00 22.34 3.47
N ASP A 146 -18.12 21.47 4.48
CA ASP A 146 -16.99 21.14 5.37
C ASP A 146 -15.90 20.38 4.61
N LEU A 147 -16.27 19.46 3.72
CA LEU A 147 -15.31 18.78 2.85
C LEU A 147 -14.64 19.76 1.86
N ARG A 148 -15.42 20.67 1.21
CA ARG A 148 -14.83 21.69 0.34
C ARG A 148 -13.85 22.58 1.10
N ARG A 149 -14.19 22.95 2.33
CA ARG A 149 -13.30 23.71 3.22
C ARG A 149 -12.03 22.94 3.51
N LEU A 150 -12.12 21.69 3.91
CA LEU A 150 -10.95 20.83 4.17
C LEU A 150 -10.03 20.80 2.94
N ILE A 151 -10.58 20.54 1.75
CA ILE A 151 -9.79 20.43 0.50
C ILE A 151 -9.16 21.79 0.15
N SER A 152 -9.92 22.89 0.20
CA SER A 152 -9.39 24.22 -0.12
C SER A 152 -8.29 24.65 0.86
N GLU A 153 -8.46 24.36 2.16
CA GLU A 153 -7.46 24.61 3.19
C GLU A 153 -6.20 23.74 3.03
N ALA A 154 -6.37 22.48 2.59
CA ALA A 154 -5.25 21.61 2.23
C ALA A 154 -4.49 22.17 1.03
N HIS A 155 -5.18 22.54 -0.05
CA HIS A 155 -4.57 23.14 -1.25
C HIS A 155 -3.83 24.44 -0.96
N ARG A 156 -4.37 25.32 -0.12
CA ARG A 156 -3.67 26.55 0.31
C ARG A 156 -2.32 26.27 0.99
N ARG A 157 -2.18 25.08 1.60
CA ARG A 157 -0.94 24.59 2.21
C ARG A 157 -0.10 23.73 1.25
N SER A 158 -0.47 23.66 -0.03
CA SER A 158 0.15 22.76 -1.00
C SER A 158 0.11 21.29 -0.55
N LEU A 159 -0.97 20.87 0.10
CA LEU A 159 -1.33 19.48 0.36
C LEU A 159 -2.35 19.05 -0.70
N ARG A 160 -2.19 17.85 -1.22
CA ARG A 160 -3.14 17.22 -2.13
C ARG A 160 -4.10 16.33 -1.35
N VAL A 161 -5.29 16.10 -1.90
CA VAL A 161 -6.32 15.31 -1.22
C VAL A 161 -6.83 14.20 -2.13
N LEU A 162 -6.76 12.97 -1.64
CA LEU A 162 -7.38 11.79 -2.23
C LEU A 162 -8.54 11.36 -1.33
N ILE A 163 -9.57 10.76 -1.92
CA ILE A 163 -10.56 9.98 -1.17
C ILE A 163 -10.49 8.51 -1.55
N ASP A 164 -10.96 7.66 -0.65
CA ASP A 164 -11.08 6.24 -0.87
C ASP A 164 -12.36 5.91 -1.63
N ILE A 165 -12.25 5.07 -2.65
CA ILE A 165 -13.37 4.62 -3.47
C ILE A 165 -13.49 3.11 -3.43
N VAL A 166 -14.62 2.64 -2.92
CA VAL A 166 -14.97 1.23 -2.83
C VAL A 166 -15.65 0.81 -4.13
N ALA A 167 -14.87 0.34 -5.11
CA ALA A 167 -15.41 0.04 -6.42
C ALA A 167 -15.91 -1.40 -6.59
N ASN A 168 -15.52 -2.33 -5.71
CA ASN A 168 -15.84 -3.75 -5.85
C ASN A 168 -17.25 -4.13 -5.32
N HIS A 169 -17.79 -3.40 -4.36
CA HIS A 169 -19.00 -3.75 -3.64
C HIS A 169 -19.70 -2.53 -3.04
N THR A 170 -20.92 -2.72 -2.55
CA THR A 170 -21.70 -1.71 -1.80
C THR A 170 -22.32 -2.36 -0.55
N SER A 171 -22.94 -1.54 0.30
CA SER A 171 -23.84 -2.08 1.35
C SER A 171 -25.09 -2.72 0.74
N TRP A 172 -25.78 -3.56 1.52
CA TRP A 172 -27.03 -4.21 1.12
C TRP A 172 -28.23 -3.27 1.00
N ASP A 173 -28.17 -2.10 1.61
CA ASP A 173 -29.16 -1.01 1.51
C ASP A 173 -28.66 0.18 0.69
N SER A 174 -27.71 -0.07 -0.22
CA SER A 174 -27.24 0.95 -1.16
C SER A 174 -28.38 1.43 -2.04
N VAL A 175 -28.35 2.74 -2.38
CA VAL A 175 -29.26 3.33 -3.35
C VAL A 175 -29.19 2.66 -4.72
N MET A 176 -28.08 1.99 -5.04
CA MET A 176 -27.87 1.23 -6.27
C MET A 176 -28.66 -0.09 -6.31
N MET A 177 -29.15 -0.60 -5.17
CA MET A 177 -29.98 -1.82 -5.11
C MET A 177 -31.30 -1.69 -5.89
N LYS A 178 -31.69 -0.47 -6.25
CA LYS A 178 -32.83 -0.22 -7.17
C LYS A 178 -32.57 -0.68 -8.59
N THR A 179 -31.31 -1.02 -8.91
CA THR A 179 -30.88 -1.57 -10.20
C THR A 179 -30.19 -2.91 -9.99
N PRO A 180 -30.94 -4.02 -9.81
CA PRO A 180 -30.39 -5.33 -9.46
C PRO A 180 -29.31 -5.82 -10.43
N ASP A 181 -29.41 -5.48 -11.72
CA ASP A 181 -28.42 -5.86 -12.75
C ASP A 181 -27.01 -5.25 -12.51
N PHE A 182 -26.90 -4.30 -11.57
CA PHE A 182 -25.59 -3.77 -11.15
C PHE A 182 -24.84 -4.73 -10.24
N TYR A 183 -25.49 -5.80 -9.78
CA TYR A 183 -24.91 -6.74 -8.82
C TYR A 183 -24.67 -8.12 -9.45
N THR A 184 -23.69 -8.82 -8.88
CA THR A 184 -23.41 -10.21 -9.24
C THR A 184 -24.43 -11.12 -8.58
N HIS A 185 -25.01 -12.03 -9.37
CA HIS A 185 -25.98 -13.02 -8.89
C HIS A 185 -25.37 -14.42 -8.88
N GLY A 186 -25.71 -15.19 -7.87
CA GLY A 186 -25.40 -16.61 -7.79
C GLY A 186 -26.33 -17.47 -8.68
N ALA A 187 -26.08 -18.76 -8.69
CA ALA A 187 -26.87 -19.72 -9.48
C ALA A 187 -28.37 -19.78 -9.07
N ASN A 188 -28.70 -19.37 -7.87
CA ASN A 188 -30.07 -19.27 -7.35
C ASN A 188 -30.77 -17.93 -7.68
N GLY A 189 -30.08 -17.03 -8.42
CA GLY A 189 -30.58 -15.68 -8.73
C GLY A 189 -30.45 -14.64 -7.62
N GLU A 190 -29.89 -15.00 -6.47
CA GLU A 190 -29.68 -14.07 -5.36
C GLU A 190 -28.39 -13.25 -5.55
N VAL A 191 -28.39 -11.99 -5.11
CA VAL A 191 -27.18 -11.16 -5.07
C VAL A 191 -26.17 -11.80 -4.11
N VAL A 192 -24.89 -11.83 -4.49
CA VAL A 192 -23.84 -12.46 -3.69
C VAL A 192 -22.93 -11.42 -3.02
N SER A 193 -22.33 -11.84 -1.89
CA SER A 193 -21.22 -11.12 -1.26
C SER A 193 -19.89 -11.46 -1.94
N PRO A 194 -18.93 -10.54 -2.00
CA PRO A 194 -17.56 -10.92 -2.32
C PRO A 194 -16.94 -11.67 -1.14
N TYR A 195 -16.34 -12.84 -1.39
CA TYR A 195 -15.70 -13.67 -0.37
C TYR A 195 -16.65 -14.02 0.81
N ASP A 196 -16.16 -13.88 2.05
CA ASP A 196 -16.89 -14.03 3.31
C ASP A 196 -17.36 -12.69 3.90
N TRP A 197 -17.36 -11.61 3.09
CA TRP A 197 -17.76 -10.26 3.53
C TRP A 197 -19.28 -10.09 3.49
N THR A 198 -19.94 -10.67 4.48
CA THR A 198 -21.40 -10.79 4.54
C THR A 198 -22.15 -9.46 4.68
N ASP A 199 -21.49 -8.39 5.01
CA ASP A 199 -22.03 -7.03 5.18
C ASP A 199 -22.09 -6.21 3.88
N VAL A 200 -21.57 -6.75 2.76
CA VAL A 200 -21.53 -6.06 1.47
C VAL A 200 -22.00 -6.95 0.31
N ALA A 201 -22.42 -6.32 -0.78
CA ALA A 201 -22.95 -6.92 -2.00
C ALA A 201 -22.03 -6.64 -3.20
N LYS A 202 -21.65 -7.68 -3.96
CA LYS A 202 -20.68 -7.61 -5.04
C LYS A 202 -21.27 -6.94 -6.29
N LEU A 203 -20.57 -5.98 -6.86
CA LEU A 203 -20.90 -5.31 -8.12
C LEU A 203 -20.55 -6.18 -9.33
N ASN A 204 -21.31 -5.99 -10.43
CA ASN A 204 -21.16 -6.74 -11.68
C ASN A 204 -20.58 -5.85 -12.78
N TYR A 205 -19.28 -5.87 -12.96
CA TYR A 205 -18.58 -5.10 -13.99
C TYR A 205 -18.74 -5.62 -15.43
N ASP A 206 -19.45 -6.73 -15.66
CA ASP A 206 -19.87 -7.11 -17.01
C ASP A 206 -21.00 -6.20 -17.51
N ASN A 207 -21.71 -5.53 -16.60
CA ASN A 207 -22.75 -4.56 -16.96
C ASN A 207 -22.12 -3.22 -17.40
N PRO A 208 -22.28 -2.79 -18.67
CA PRO A 208 -21.71 -1.55 -19.15
C PRO A 208 -22.31 -0.30 -18.50
N LYS A 209 -23.57 -0.35 -18.05
CA LYS A 209 -24.22 0.78 -17.36
C LYS A 209 -23.63 1.00 -15.97
N LEU A 210 -23.24 -0.07 -15.28
CA LEU A 210 -22.50 0.07 -14.02
C LEU A 210 -21.15 0.76 -14.25
N ARG A 211 -20.40 0.37 -15.28
CA ARG A 211 -19.13 1.01 -15.61
C ARG A 211 -19.28 2.51 -15.88
N GLU A 212 -20.29 2.91 -16.63
CA GLU A 212 -20.59 4.34 -16.87
C GLU A 212 -20.95 5.06 -15.57
N TYR A 213 -21.82 4.47 -14.74
CA TYR A 213 -22.22 5.03 -13.46
C TYR A 213 -20.99 5.29 -12.55
N MET A 214 -20.10 4.31 -12.44
CA MET A 214 -18.90 4.42 -11.59
C MET A 214 -17.90 5.44 -12.16
N ILE A 215 -17.72 5.53 -13.48
CA ILE A 215 -16.86 6.55 -14.09
C ILE A 215 -17.43 7.96 -13.85
N GLU A 216 -18.74 8.15 -14.03
CA GLU A 216 -19.35 9.47 -13.80
C GLU A 216 -19.32 9.88 -12.32
N MET A 217 -19.46 8.91 -11.41
CA MET A 217 -19.28 9.14 -9.97
C MET A 217 -17.85 9.62 -9.65
N LEU A 218 -16.82 8.99 -10.22
CA LEU A 218 -15.43 9.44 -10.05
C LEU A 218 -15.22 10.86 -10.60
N ARG A 219 -15.77 11.15 -11.81
CA ARG A 219 -15.70 12.49 -12.42
C ARG A 219 -16.42 13.54 -11.56
N TYR A 220 -17.58 13.20 -10.98
CA TYR A 220 -18.32 14.07 -10.07
C TYR A 220 -17.44 14.54 -8.91
N TRP A 221 -16.76 13.64 -8.21
CA TRP A 221 -15.93 13.99 -7.07
C TRP A 221 -14.75 14.90 -7.44
N ILE A 222 -14.15 14.73 -8.63
CA ILE A 222 -13.10 15.63 -9.10
C ILE A 222 -13.66 17.02 -9.42
N ARG A 223 -14.78 17.10 -10.14
CA ARG A 223 -15.37 18.38 -10.57
C ARG A 223 -15.89 19.19 -9.41
N GLU A 224 -16.62 18.55 -8.50
CA GLU A 224 -17.32 19.22 -7.42
C GLU A 224 -16.42 19.61 -6.25
N PHE A 225 -15.33 18.88 -6.04
CA PHE A 225 -14.47 19.06 -4.87
C PHE A 225 -13.01 19.33 -5.20
N ASP A 226 -12.63 19.35 -6.48
CA ASP A 226 -11.25 19.54 -6.94
C ASP A 226 -10.27 18.52 -6.35
N LEU A 227 -10.70 17.28 -6.15
CA LEU A 227 -9.84 16.20 -5.64
C LEU A 227 -8.62 15.97 -6.53
N ASP A 228 -7.51 15.56 -5.92
CA ASP A 228 -6.25 15.26 -6.62
C ASP A 228 -6.12 13.78 -7.00
N GLY A 229 -7.06 12.93 -6.59
CA GLY A 229 -7.05 11.53 -6.92
C GLY A 229 -7.89 10.65 -6.03
N PHE A 230 -7.65 9.35 -6.19
CA PHE A 230 -8.36 8.31 -5.46
C PHE A 230 -7.42 7.20 -5.00
N ARG A 231 -7.67 6.66 -3.81
CA ARG A 231 -7.29 5.30 -3.47
C ARG A 231 -8.46 4.40 -3.82
N CYS A 232 -8.20 3.32 -4.53
CA CYS A 232 -9.24 2.42 -5.01
C CYS A 232 -9.16 1.11 -4.23
N ASP A 233 -10.19 0.89 -3.42
CA ASP A 233 -10.38 -0.29 -2.59
C ASP A 233 -10.47 -1.55 -3.43
N VAL A 234 -9.76 -2.61 -3.01
CA VAL A 234 -9.73 -3.93 -3.67
C VAL A 234 -9.64 -3.82 -5.20
N ALA A 235 -8.82 -2.87 -5.69
CA ALA A 235 -8.71 -2.55 -7.12
C ALA A 235 -8.35 -3.78 -7.98
N GLY A 236 -7.69 -4.76 -7.39
CA GLY A 236 -7.34 -6.01 -8.03
C GLY A 236 -8.53 -6.90 -8.42
N ASP A 237 -9.69 -6.73 -7.81
CA ASP A 237 -10.90 -7.52 -8.06
C ASP A 237 -11.85 -6.86 -9.06
N VAL A 238 -11.57 -5.61 -9.42
CA VAL A 238 -12.28 -4.88 -10.48
C VAL A 238 -11.49 -5.03 -11.78
N PRO A 239 -12.15 -5.27 -12.93
CA PRO A 239 -11.46 -5.52 -14.20
C PRO A 239 -10.48 -4.39 -14.58
N THR A 240 -9.25 -4.75 -14.95
CA THR A 240 -8.22 -3.80 -15.40
C THR A 240 -8.72 -2.88 -16.52
N SER A 241 -9.52 -3.42 -17.44
CA SER A 241 -10.12 -2.65 -18.55
C SER A 241 -11.07 -1.55 -18.10
N PHE A 242 -11.73 -1.71 -16.93
CA PHE A 242 -12.53 -0.63 -16.33
C PHE A 242 -11.62 0.50 -15.83
N TRP A 243 -10.55 0.15 -15.11
CA TRP A 243 -9.62 1.14 -14.58
C TRP A 243 -8.86 1.90 -15.68
N GLU A 244 -8.45 1.21 -16.75
CA GLU A 244 -7.83 1.85 -17.92
C GLU A 244 -8.77 2.87 -18.56
N ARG A 245 -10.05 2.52 -18.74
CA ARG A 245 -11.06 3.45 -19.26
C ARG A 245 -11.34 4.60 -18.28
N ALA A 246 -11.50 4.29 -16.99
CA ALA A 246 -11.71 5.30 -15.96
C ALA A 246 -10.57 6.32 -15.96
N ARG A 247 -9.30 5.88 -16.01
CA ARG A 247 -8.12 6.75 -16.10
C ARG A 247 -8.23 7.75 -17.25
N VAL A 248 -8.55 7.27 -18.46
CA VAL A 248 -8.67 8.14 -19.64
C VAL A 248 -9.76 9.21 -19.43
N GLU A 249 -10.90 8.84 -18.86
CA GLU A 249 -11.99 9.78 -18.60
C GLU A 249 -11.68 10.78 -17.49
N LEU A 250 -10.94 10.36 -16.46
CA LEU A 250 -10.53 11.23 -15.36
C LEU A 250 -9.46 12.24 -15.78
N GLU A 251 -8.49 11.85 -16.61
CA GLU A 251 -7.46 12.74 -17.15
C GLU A 251 -8.03 13.87 -18.03
N LYS A 252 -9.20 13.65 -18.68
CA LYS A 252 -9.93 14.73 -19.37
C LYS A 252 -10.42 15.82 -18.41
N VAL A 253 -10.68 15.45 -17.16
CA VAL A 253 -11.15 16.40 -16.13
C VAL A 253 -9.97 17.05 -15.40
N LYS A 254 -8.99 16.23 -14.96
CA LYS A 254 -7.79 16.67 -14.23
C LYS A 254 -6.59 15.86 -14.67
N PRO A 255 -5.75 16.39 -15.60
CA PRO A 255 -4.62 15.63 -16.18
C PRO A 255 -3.60 15.14 -15.16
N SER A 256 -3.46 15.84 -14.03
CA SER A 256 -2.49 15.52 -12.98
C SER A 256 -3.06 14.63 -11.86
N ILE A 257 -4.16 13.92 -12.12
CA ILE A 257 -4.81 13.06 -11.13
C ILE A 257 -3.93 11.86 -10.75
N MET A 258 -3.95 11.47 -9.48
CA MET A 258 -3.30 10.27 -8.95
C MET A 258 -4.33 9.15 -8.72
N LEU A 259 -4.01 7.92 -9.12
CA LEU A 259 -4.73 6.71 -8.72
C LEU A 259 -3.79 5.76 -7.97
N LEU A 260 -4.19 5.38 -6.76
CA LEU A 260 -3.54 4.40 -5.90
C LEU A 260 -4.40 3.13 -5.85
N ALA A 261 -3.85 2.00 -6.29
CA ALA A 261 -4.55 0.71 -6.24
C ALA A 261 -4.25 -0.02 -4.93
N GLU A 262 -5.29 -0.44 -4.23
CA GLU A 262 -5.11 -1.53 -3.26
C GLU A 262 -5.07 -2.85 -4.02
N ALA A 263 -3.87 -3.24 -4.41
CA ALA A 263 -3.56 -4.46 -5.13
C ALA A 263 -2.06 -4.68 -5.19
N GLU A 264 -1.65 -5.89 -5.54
CA GLU A 264 -0.31 -6.22 -6.02
C GLU A 264 -0.43 -6.90 -7.40
N LYS A 265 -0.82 -6.10 -8.40
CA LYS A 265 -1.02 -6.57 -9.79
C LYS A 265 -0.25 -5.68 -10.76
N PRO A 266 0.90 -6.17 -11.29
CA PRO A 266 1.76 -5.39 -12.19
C PRO A 266 1.05 -4.79 -13.41
N GLU A 267 0.02 -5.45 -13.94
CA GLU A 267 -0.75 -4.97 -15.09
C GLU A 267 -1.49 -3.67 -14.83
N LEU A 268 -1.92 -3.41 -13.59
CA LEU A 268 -2.61 -2.17 -13.22
C LEU A 268 -1.73 -0.93 -13.41
N LEU A 269 -0.41 -1.08 -13.20
CA LEU A 269 0.56 0.01 -13.32
C LEU A 269 0.98 0.32 -14.76
N ARG A 270 0.51 -0.47 -15.75
CA ARG A 270 0.84 -0.23 -17.15
C ARG A 270 0.11 0.97 -17.73
N LYS A 271 -1.19 1.15 -17.39
CA LYS A 271 -2.02 2.21 -17.98
C LYS A 271 -2.98 2.88 -17.01
N ALA A 272 -3.35 2.25 -15.90
CA ALA A 272 -4.42 2.73 -15.05
C ALA A 272 -3.92 3.47 -13.80
N PHE A 273 -3.02 2.88 -13.03
CA PHE A 273 -2.63 3.37 -11.71
C PHE A 273 -1.21 3.93 -11.67
N ASP A 274 -1.00 4.88 -10.79
CA ASP A 274 0.31 5.49 -10.52
C ASP A 274 1.09 4.72 -9.47
N LEU A 275 0.36 4.16 -8.49
CA LEU A 275 0.89 3.40 -7.34
C LEU A 275 0.04 2.16 -7.10
N ASP A 276 0.66 1.12 -6.56
CA ASP A 276 -0.01 0.04 -5.87
C ASP A 276 0.62 -0.22 -4.49
N TYR A 277 0.00 -1.11 -3.73
CA TYR A 277 0.49 -1.51 -2.41
C TYR A 277 1.72 -2.41 -2.49
N SER A 278 2.43 -2.57 -1.37
CA SER A 278 3.51 -3.54 -1.19
C SER A 278 3.20 -4.48 -0.01
N TRP A 279 2.11 -5.24 -0.13
CA TRP A 279 1.68 -6.20 0.89
C TRP A 279 2.72 -7.29 1.17
N ARG A 280 3.39 -7.79 0.12
CA ARG A 280 4.49 -8.77 0.27
C ARG A 280 5.62 -8.20 1.13
N LEU A 281 5.97 -6.91 0.96
CA LEU A 281 6.99 -6.26 1.78
C LEU A 281 6.50 -6.09 3.23
N HIS A 282 5.24 -5.69 3.44
CA HIS A 282 4.64 -5.59 4.76
C HIS A 282 4.62 -6.95 5.48
N SER A 283 4.22 -8.02 4.78
CA SER A 283 4.23 -9.38 5.32
C SER A 283 5.65 -9.84 5.69
N LEU A 284 6.63 -9.60 4.80
CA LEU A 284 8.03 -9.92 5.06
C LEU A 284 8.59 -9.12 6.24
N LEU A 285 8.19 -7.84 6.38
CA LEU A 285 8.58 -7.02 7.53
C LEU A 285 8.13 -7.69 8.85
N ASN A 286 6.90 -8.20 8.90
CA ASN A 286 6.42 -8.95 10.07
C ASN A 286 7.25 -10.20 10.36
N GLU A 287 7.59 -10.96 9.33
CA GLU A 287 8.40 -12.17 9.47
C GLU A 287 9.83 -11.86 9.97
N VAL A 288 10.46 -10.82 9.42
CA VAL A 288 11.82 -10.40 9.81
C VAL A 288 11.82 -9.84 11.24
N MET A 289 10.88 -8.94 11.56
CA MET A 289 10.79 -8.32 12.88
C MET A 289 10.52 -9.32 14.01
N THR A 290 9.90 -10.44 13.68
CA THR A 290 9.63 -11.54 14.63
C THR A 290 10.67 -12.66 14.56
N GLY A 291 11.71 -12.52 13.72
CA GLY A 291 12.81 -13.48 13.59
C GLY A 291 12.44 -14.77 12.84
N ARG A 292 11.30 -14.79 12.13
CA ARG A 292 10.88 -15.93 11.31
C ARG A 292 11.50 -15.95 9.92
N ALA A 293 11.99 -14.79 9.44
CA ALA A 293 12.74 -14.68 8.20
C ALA A 293 14.02 -13.85 8.42
N PRO A 294 15.10 -14.10 7.68
CA PRO A 294 16.30 -13.28 7.74
C PRO A 294 16.09 -11.95 7.00
N ALA A 295 16.75 -10.90 7.46
CA ALA A 295 16.66 -9.56 6.86
C ALA A 295 17.18 -9.51 5.41
N SER A 296 18.05 -10.44 5.01
CA SER A 296 18.49 -10.61 3.61
C SER A 296 17.35 -10.90 2.63
N ASP A 297 16.20 -11.36 3.10
CA ASP A 297 15.04 -11.66 2.24
C ASP A 297 14.37 -10.37 1.71
N PHE A 298 14.58 -9.20 2.32
CA PHE A 298 14.16 -7.93 1.73
C PHE A 298 14.81 -7.68 0.36
N ARG A 299 16.09 -8.00 0.22
CA ARG A 299 16.79 -7.90 -1.06
C ARG A 299 16.16 -8.85 -2.10
N LYS A 300 15.93 -10.11 -1.73
CA LYS A 300 15.33 -11.10 -2.64
C LYS A 300 13.95 -10.67 -3.12
N LEU A 301 13.10 -10.21 -2.19
CA LEU A 301 11.78 -9.71 -2.53
C LEU A 301 11.85 -8.49 -3.47
N TRP A 302 12.78 -7.58 -3.21
CA TRP A 302 12.96 -6.40 -4.05
C TRP A 302 13.45 -6.77 -5.47
N GLU A 303 14.37 -7.75 -5.58
CA GLU A 303 14.84 -8.28 -6.87
C GLU A 303 13.70 -8.96 -7.64
N ASP A 304 12.86 -9.73 -6.95
CA ASP A 304 11.66 -10.36 -7.52
C ASP A 304 10.67 -9.31 -8.05
N ASP A 305 10.37 -8.28 -7.25
CA ASP A 305 9.47 -7.20 -7.65
C ASP A 305 9.99 -6.51 -8.92
N ARG A 306 11.28 -6.23 -9.03
CA ARG A 306 11.88 -5.64 -10.25
C ARG A 306 11.74 -6.51 -11.49
N GLN A 307 11.64 -7.81 -11.36
CA GLN A 307 11.41 -8.72 -12.48
C GLN A 307 9.93 -8.80 -12.89
N GLN A 308 9.01 -8.65 -11.94
CA GLN A 308 7.58 -8.81 -12.16
C GLN A 308 6.88 -7.52 -12.56
N TYR A 309 7.33 -6.37 -12.02
CA TYR A 309 6.70 -5.07 -12.24
C TYR A 309 7.22 -4.37 -13.49
N PRO A 310 6.38 -3.55 -14.14
CA PRO A 310 6.81 -2.69 -15.24
C PRO A 310 7.95 -1.77 -14.78
N ARG A 311 8.89 -1.50 -15.69
CA ARG A 311 10.01 -0.60 -15.38
C ARG A 311 9.51 0.81 -15.04
N GLY A 312 9.98 1.35 -13.92
CA GLY A 312 9.55 2.65 -13.40
C GLY A 312 8.27 2.63 -12.58
N ALA A 313 7.70 1.43 -12.32
CA ALA A 313 6.57 1.28 -11.40
C ALA A 313 6.87 1.85 -10.02
N LEU A 314 5.92 2.60 -9.46
CA LEU A 314 6.00 3.10 -8.09
C LEU A 314 5.17 2.20 -7.18
N ARG A 315 5.72 1.91 -5.99
CA ARG A 315 5.05 1.11 -4.97
C ARG A 315 4.84 1.94 -3.71
N MET A 316 3.68 1.85 -3.08
CA MET A 316 3.46 2.46 -1.77
C MET A 316 4.13 1.63 -0.69
N ARG A 317 4.91 2.28 0.19
CA ARG A 317 5.65 1.66 1.30
C ARG A 317 5.03 2.05 2.63
N PHE A 318 4.65 1.06 3.43
CA PHE A 318 3.98 1.27 4.71
C PHE A 318 4.34 0.18 5.72
N SER A 319 4.34 0.54 6.99
CA SER A 319 4.43 -0.40 8.12
C SER A 319 3.09 -0.56 8.83
N ASP A 320 2.23 0.44 8.74
CA ASP A 320 0.90 0.52 9.33
C ASP A 320 -0.12 0.97 8.29
N ASN A 321 -1.36 0.56 8.43
CA ASN A 321 -2.54 1.10 7.79
C ASN A 321 -3.77 0.80 8.66
N HIS A 322 -4.97 1.08 8.14
CA HIS A 322 -6.23 0.85 8.83
C HIS A 322 -6.63 -0.63 8.98
N ASP A 323 -6.05 -1.54 8.18
CA ASP A 323 -6.35 -2.97 8.22
C ASP A 323 -5.45 -3.74 9.20
N GLU A 324 -4.31 -3.16 9.53
CA GLU A 324 -3.28 -3.83 10.29
C GLU A 324 -3.15 -3.28 11.71
N ARG A 325 -2.79 -4.16 12.63
CA ARG A 325 -2.42 -3.75 13.97
C ARG A 325 -1.19 -2.86 13.94
N ARG A 326 -1.18 -1.76 14.70
CA ARG A 326 -0.08 -0.78 14.70
C ARG A 326 1.30 -1.41 14.89
N ALA A 327 2.30 -0.95 14.15
CA ALA A 327 3.68 -1.43 14.25
C ALA A 327 4.23 -1.29 15.67
N ILE A 328 3.89 -0.20 16.37
CA ILE A 328 4.29 -0.01 17.77
C ILE A 328 3.72 -1.10 18.68
N ALA A 329 2.53 -1.61 18.41
CA ALA A 329 1.93 -2.69 19.17
C ALA A 329 2.47 -4.08 18.77
N ARG A 330 2.99 -4.21 17.53
CA ARG A 330 3.60 -5.46 17.03
C ARG A 330 5.07 -5.58 17.41
N PHE A 331 5.83 -4.49 17.38
CA PHE A 331 7.30 -4.49 17.41
C PHE A 331 7.90 -3.65 18.56
N GLY A 332 7.06 -2.99 19.36
CA GLY A 332 7.50 -2.00 20.34
C GLY A 332 7.97 -0.69 19.70
N GLU A 333 8.35 0.29 20.52
CA GLU A 333 8.70 1.64 20.08
C GLU A 333 9.90 1.64 19.12
N ALA A 334 11.01 1.04 19.51
CA ALA A 334 12.23 1.02 18.71
C ALA A 334 12.03 0.23 17.40
N GLY A 335 11.32 -0.91 17.46
CA GLY A 335 11.02 -1.72 16.28
C GLY A 335 10.12 -0.99 15.29
N ALA A 336 9.13 -0.24 15.76
CA ALA A 336 8.26 0.58 14.89
C ALA A 336 9.06 1.68 14.16
N LEU A 337 10.02 2.30 14.83
CA LEU A 337 10.89 3.31 14.20
C LEU A 337 11.84 2.68 13.18
N ALA A 338 12.41 1.50 13.45
CA ALA A 338 13.23 0.76 12.49
C ALA A 338 12.43 0.36 11.23
N ALA A 339 11.21 -0.14 11.42
CA ALA A 339 10.30 -0.46 10.32
C ALA A 339 9.99 0.79 9.46
N SER A 340 9.68 1.91 10.10
CA SER A 340 9.40 3.18 9.43
C SER A 340 10.64 3.75 8.73
N ALA A 341 11.85 3.53 9.27
CA ALA A 341 13.09 3.95 8.61
C ALA A 341 13.27 3.24 7.26
N LEU A 342 12.95 1.94 7.18
CA LEU A 342 12.95 1.22 5.89
C LEU A 342 11.93 1.83 4.92
N MET A 343 10.69 2.03 5.36
CA MET A 343 9.61 2.54 4.49
C MET A 343 9.90 3.95 3.94
N LEU A 344 10.58 4.79 4.73
CA LEU A 344 10.91 6.17 4.35
C LEU A 344 12.19 6.28 3.50
N THR A 345 13.02 5.25 3.44
CA THR A 345 14.31 5.27 2.72
C THR A 345 14.37 4.36 1.49
N LEU A 346 13.58 3.29 1.45
CA LEU A 346 13.49 2.42 0.28
C LEU A 346 12.85 3.18 -0.90
N ASP A 347 13.06 2.67 -2.13
CA ASP A 347 12.38 3.17 -3.33
C ASP A 347 10.86 3.01 -3.22
N GLY A 348 10.13 3.93 -3.84
CA GLY A 348 8.67 4.02 -3.75
C GLY A 348 8.19 5.25 -3.00
N VAL A 349 6.91 5.26 -2.63
CA VAL A 349 6.22 6.37 -1.97
C VAL A 349 5.80 5.95 -0.57
N PRO A 350 6.32 6.60 0.49
CA PRO A 350 5.97 6.24 1.86
C PRO A 350 4.57 6.71 2.23
N MET A 351 3.90 5.93 3.07
CA MET A 351 2.62 6.25 3.67
C MET A 351 2.71 6.13 5.20
N LEU A 352 2.11 7.09 5.89
CA LEU A 352 1.89 7.10 7.33
C LEU A 352 0.39 6.98 7.59
N TYR A 353 0.00 6.12 8.53
CA TYR A 353 -1.36 6.05 9.05
C TYR A 353 -1.52 7.00 10.25
N ASN A 354 -2.69 7.64 10.38
CA ASN A 354 -2.93 8.64 11.43
C ASN A 354 -2.59 8.12 12.83
N GLY A 355 -1.81 8.91 13.58
CA GLY A 355 -1.33 8.59 14.92
C GLY A 355 0.05 7.90 14.97
N MET A 356 0.61 7.44 13.83
CA MET A 356 1.98 6.89 13.82
C MET A 356 2.99 7.92 14.30
N GLU A 357 2.85 9.16 13.86
CA GLU A 357 3.78 10.26 14.14
C GLU A 357 3.83 10.66 15.62
N VAL A 358 2.84 10.27 16.40
CA VAL A 358 2.80 10.53 17.86
C VAL A 358 3.02 9.25 18.68
N GLY A 359 3.25 8.12 18.00
CA GLY A 359 3.41 6.83 18.67
C GLY A 359 2.12 6.36 19.35
N ASP A 360 0.97 6.61 18.72
CA ASP A 360 -0.32 6.16 19.23
C ASP A 360 -0.40 4.64 19.29
N THR A 361 -0.97 4.13 20.39
CA THR A 361 -1.15 2.68 20.64
C THR A 361 -2.61 2.26 20.65
N THR A 362 -3.53 3.15 20.29
CA THR A 362 -4.95 2.83 20.13
C THR A 362 -5.11 1.68 19.14
N GLU A 363 -5.99 0.74 19.46
CA GLU A 363 -6.24 -0.42 18.62
C GLU A 363 -6.57 0.01 17.18
N SER A 364 -6.02 -0.73 16.22
CA SER A 364 -6.23 -0.54 14.78
C SER A 364 -6.47 -1.90 14.12
N GLY A 365 -6.72 -1.90 12.82
CA GLY A 365 -7.11 -3.11 12.11
C GLY A 365 -8.60 -3.43 12.24
N ALA A 366 -8.96 -4.69 12.07
CA ALA A 366 -10.35 -5.11 11.94
C ALA A 366 -11.31 -4.59 13.02
N PRO A 367 -11.00 -4.57 14.33
CA PRO A 367 -11.90 -3.99 15.35
C PRO A 367 -12.16 -2.49 15.13
N ALA A 368 -11.12 -1.74 14.75
CA ALA A 368 -11.23 -0.29 14.56
C ALA A 368 -12.08 0.10 13.33
N LEU A 369 -12.20 -0.80 12.35
CA LEU A 369 -13.07 -0.58 11.18
C LEU A 369 -14.55 -0.50 11.54
N PHE A 370 -14.98 -1.13 12.63
CA PHE A 370 -16.39 -1.24 13.01
C PHE A 370 -16.77 -0.37 14.20
N GLU A 371 -15.79 0.24 14.86
CA GLU A 371 -15.95 1.01 16.08
C GLU A 371 -15.33 2.42 15.94
N LYS A 372 -15.59 3.30 16.92
CA LYS A 372 -14.94 4.59 17.01
C LYS A 372 -13.84 4.54 18.06
N LEU A 373 -12.60 4.43 17.59
CA LEU A 373 -11.40 4.34 18.43
C LEU A 373 -10.47 5.51 18.08
N PRO A 374 -10.63 6.69 18.71
CA PRO A 374 -9.88 7.89 18.36
C PRO A 374 -8.40 7.76 18.66
N VAL A 375 -7.57 8.38 17.83
CA VAL A 375 -6.13 8.58 18.08
C VAL A 375 -5.95 9.37 19.37
N PHE A 376 -5.11 8.84 20.24
CA PHE A 376 -4.70 9.54 21.46
C PHE A 376 -3.51 10.46 21.17
N TRP A 377 -3.79 11.67 20.72
CA TRP A 377 -2.79 12.65 20.30
C TRP A 377 -1.77 13.02 21.37
N GLN A 378 -2.15 12.99 22.65
CA GLN A 378 -1.26 13.24 23.80
C GLN A 378 -0.18 12.17 23.95
N SER A 379 -0.19 11.12 23.14
CA SER A 379 0.90 10.14 23.07
C SER A 379 2.25 10.79 22.78
N GLU A 380 2.28 11.92 22.05
CA GLU A 380 3.51 12.66 21.74
C GLU A 380 4.25 13.17 23.00
N GLU A 381 3.52 13.49 24.07
CA GLU A 381 4.12 13.93 25.34
C GLU A 381 4.89 12.79 26.03
N ARG A 382 4.41 11.56 25.87
CA ARG A 382 5.03 10.35 26.42
C ARG A 382 6.10 9.77 25.51
N ARG A 383 6.00 10.04 24.20
CA ARG A 383 6.87 9.50 23.15
C ARG A 383 7.39 10.58 22.21
N PRO A 384 8.08 11.60 22.77
CA PRO A 384 8.55 12.76 21.99
C PRO A 384 9.56 12.39 20.90
N GLN A 385 10.12 11.18 20.92
CA GLN A 385 11.00 10.67 19.89
C GLN A 385 10.25 10.39 18.57
N PHE A 386 8.95 10.05 18.61
CA PHE A 386 8.18 9.74 17.39
C PHE A 386 8.01 10.95 16.47
N PRO A 387 7.44 12.10 16.90
CA PRO A 387 7.31 13.25 16.01
C PRO A 387 8.68 13.78 15.54
N LYS A 388 9.72 13.72 16.38
CA LYS A 388 11.09 14.09 15.99
C LYS A 388 11.63 13.17 14.89
N PHE A 389 11.43 11.85 15.03
CA PHE A 389 11.86 10.86 14.06
C PHE A 389 11.16 11.08 12.71
N TYR A 390 9.81 11.10 12.67
CA TYR A 390 9.07 11.24 11.40
C TYR A 390 9.41 12.56 10.71
N LYS A 391 9.45 13.67 11.44
CA LYS A 391 9.87 14.96 10.89
C LYS A 391 11.27 14.87 10.28
N ARG A 392 12.25 14.32 11.01
CA ARG A 392 13.63 14.17 10.52
C ARG A 392 13.71 13.29 9.28
N MET A 393 13.06 12.13 9.27
CA MET A 393 13.10 11.20 8.15
C MET A 393 12.44 11.76 6.89
N ILE A 394 11.34 12.48 7.04
CA ILE A 394 10.68 13.16 5.92
C ILE A 394 11.53 14.32 5.40
N GLU A 395 12.19 15.09 6.27
CA GLU A 395 13.16 16.13 5.88
C GLU A 395 14.34 15.54 5.11
N LEU A 396 14.90 14.41 5.55
CA LEU A 396 15.97 13.71 4.83
C LEU A 396 15.49 13.28 3.44
N ARG A 397 14.30 12.67 3.36
CA ARG A 397 13.71 12.30 2.06
C ARG A 397 13.52 13.52 1.13
N LYS A 398 13.09 14.66 1.64
CA LYS A 398 12.95 15.90 0.87
C LYS A 398 14.28 16.50 0.42
N SER A 399 15.28 16.47 1.30
CA SER A 399 16.60 17.09 1.03
C SER A 399 17.47 16.25 0.12
N HIS A 400 17.23 14.92 0.06
CA HIS A 400 18.04 13.98 -0.70
C HIS A 400 17.24 13.36 -1.84
N SER A 401 17.50 13.85 -3.06
CA SER A 401 16.81 13.38 -4.28
C SER A 401 17.08 11.89 -4.57
N ALA A 402 18.24 11.38 -4.15
CA ALA A 402 18.56 9.96 -4.28
C ALA A 402 17.57 9.07 -3.52
N ILE A 403 17.05 9.49 -2.36
CA ILE A 403 16.03 8.72 -1.61
C ILE A 403 14.72 8.65 -2.41
N ARG A 404 14.30 9.76 -3.07
CA ARG A 404 13.04 9.82 -3.82
C ARG A 404 13.09 9.11 -5.17
N GLY A 405 14.15 9.32 -5.93
CA GLY A 405 14.23 8.89 -7.33
C GLY A 405 15.49 8.14 -7.72
N GLY A 406 16.43 7.93 -6.78
CA GLY A 406 17.67 7.20 -7.06
C GLY A 406 17.46 5.69 -7.25
N GLU A 407 18.46 5.05 -7.82
CA GLU A 407 18.52 3.58 -7.88
C GLU A 407 18.87 2.99 -6.51
N THR A 408 18.40 1.78 -6.25
CA THR A 408 18.75 0.99 -5.05
C THR A 408 19.84 -0.02 -5.39
N GLU A 409 20.95 0.05 -4.68
CA GLU A 409 22.02 -0.95 -4.70
C GLU A 409 22.10 -1.62 -3.31
N TRP A 410 21.84 -2.92 -3.24
CA TRP A 410 21.97 -3.68 -2.00
C TRP A 410 23.44 -3.97 -1.74
N VAL A 411 23.90 -3.65 -0.54
CA VAL A 411 25.28 -3.79 -0.11
C VAL A 411 25.36 -4.87 0.96
N GLY A 412 26.38 -5.73 0.89
CA GLY A 412 26.60 -6.76 1.90
C GLY A 412 27.10 -6.17 3.23
N ASN A 413 26.87 -6.90 4.30
CA ASN A 413 27.42 -6.63 5.62
C ASN A 413 27.71 -7.95 6.36
N SER A 414 28.43 -7.88 7.46
CA SER A 414 28.88 -9.07 8.21
C SER A 414 27.75 -9.81 8.96
N GLU A 415 26.48 -9.31 8.95
CA GLU A 415 25.34 -9.91 9.66
C GLU A 415 24.02 -9.74 8.90
N GLN A 416 23.96 -10.23 7.66
CA GLN A 416 22.80 -10.04 6.77
C GLN A 416 21.52 -10.76 7.24
N SER A 417 21.63 -11.63 8.23
CA SER A 417 20.45 -12.30 8.79
C SER A 417 19.52 -11.33 9.53
N ARG A 418 20.04 -10.23 10.05
CA ARG A 418 19.27 -9.25 10.86
C ARG A 418 19.58 -7.79 10.58
N VAL A 419 20.60 -7.49 9.79
CA VAL A 419 20.98 -6.13 9.39
C VAL A 419 20.82 -5.98 7.88
N VAL A 420 20.16 -4.91 7.49
CA VAL A 420 20.00 -4.51 6.09
C VAL A 420 20.89 -3.32 5.80
N THR A 421 21.58 -3.38 4.67
CA THR A 421 22.37 -2.27 4.13
C THR A 421 22.13 -2.10 2.65
N PHE A 422 21.84 -0.88 2.23
CA PHE A 422 21.66 -0.53 0.82
C PHE A 422 22.04 0.92 0.56
N ILE A 423 22.37 1.24 -0.68
CA ILE A 423 22.65 2.59 -1.16
C ILE A 423 21.51 3.04 -2.07
N ARG A 424 21.03 4.25 -1.84
CA ARG A 424 20.22 5.01 -2.79
C ARG A 424 21.17 5.93 -3.56
N ARG A 425 21.20 5.83 -4.88
CA ARG A 425 22.16 6.57 -5.71
C ARG A 425 21.49 7.30 -6.86
N ASN A 426 21.93 8.52 -7.12
CA ASN A 426 21.69 9.23 -8.37
C ASN A 426 22.99 9.90 -8.87
N ASN A 427 22.90 10.78 -9.86
CA ASN A 427 24.07 11.42 -10.45
C ASN A 427 24.78 12.44 -9.53
N SER A 428 24.20 12.81 -8.40
CA SER A 428 24.72 13.86 -7.51
C SER A 428 25.12 13.39 -6.12
N GLU A 429 24.56 12.25 -5.68
CA GLU A 429 24.74 11.79 -4.30
C GLU A 429 24.50 10.30 -4.12
N GLU A 430 25.07 9.77 -3.05
CA GLU A 430 24.79 8.43 -2.52
C GLU A 430 24.34 8.52 -1.07
N ILE A 431 23.31 7.78 -0.75
CA ILE A 431 22.76 7.65 0.62
C ILE A 431 22.85 6.20 1.02
N LEU A 432 23.76 5.88 1.93
CA LEU A 432 23.87 4.58 2.54
C LEU A 432 22.88 4.50 3.71
N VAL A 433 22.07 3.46 3.73
CA VAL A 433 21.13 3.16 4.80
C VAL A 433 21.52 1.84 5.44
N ALA A 434 21.58 1.79 6.76
CA ALA A 434 21.83 0.61 7.55
C ALA A 434 20.78 0.50 8.67
N ILE A 435 20.10 -0.66 8.77
CA ILE A 435 19.01 -0.88 9.74
C ILE A 435 19.19 -2.24 10.40
N ASN A 436 19.20 -2.29 11.73
CA ASN A 436 19.17 -3.52 12.49
C ASN A 436 17.72 -3.87 12.85
N PHE A 437 17.22 -5.00 12.32
CA PHE A 437 15.86 -5.50 12.57
C PHE A 437 15.76 -6.46 13.76
N SER A 438 16.72 -6.41 14.68
CA SER A 438 16.70 -7.25 15.88
C SER A 438 16.95 -6.40 17.14
N ASN A 439 16.54 -6.91 18.28
CA ASN A 439 16.82 -6.29 19.59
C ASN A 439 18.27 -6.48 20.08
N ARG A 440 19.12 -7.18 19.29
CA ARG A 440 20.52 -7.42 19.63
C ARG A 440 21.40 -6.37 18.97
N PRO A 441 22.39 -5.80 19.68
CA PRO A 441 23.32 -4.88 19.06
C PRO A 441 24.14 -5.57 17.96
N PHE A 442 24.54 -4.80 16.98
CA PHE A 442 25.41 -5.20 15.89
C PHE A 442 26.71 -4.40 15.93
N SER A 443 27.84 -5.08 15.73
CA SER A 443 29.15 -4.47 15.48
C SER A 443 29.83 -5.28 14.40
N GLY A 444 30.13 -4.65 13.26
CA GLY A 444 30.67 -5.35 12.11
C GLY A 444 31.02 -4.37 10.99
N SER A 445 31.07 -4.86 9.75
CA SER A 445 31.45 -4.08 8.58
C SER A 445 30.39 -4.11 7.48
N VAL A 446 30.44 -3.06 6.65
CA VAL A 446 29.65 -2.94 5.39
C VAL A 446 30.60 -3.10 4.21
N GLU A 447 30.20 -3.86 3.20
CA GLU A 447 31.00 -4.13 1.98
C GLU A 447 30.90 -2.97 1.00
N LEU A 448 31.59 -1.86 1.30
CA LEU A 448 31.66 -0.67 0.45
C LEU A 448 32.87 -0.71 -0.47
N LYS A 449 32.67 -0.44 -1.77
CA LYS A 449 33.76 -0.29 -2.73
C LYS A 449 34.69 0.86 -2.35
N ASP A 450 34.11 2.00 -1.93
CA ASP A 450 34.81 3.14 -1.36
C ASP A 450 34.04 3.69 -0.16
N PRO A 451 34.53 3.54 1.07
CA PRO A 451 33.86 4.03 2.27
C PRO A 451 34.10 5.53 2.53
N ARG A 452 34.97 6.21 1.76
CA ARG A 452 35.35 7.60 2.01
C ARG A 452 34.24 8.57 1.66
N GLY A 453 34.21 9.72 2.30
CA GLY A 453 33.30 10.83 2.02
C GLY A 453 31.86 10.68 2.52
N PHE A 454 31.50 9.54 3.10
CA PHE A 454 30.20 9.38 3.75
C PHE A 454 30.19 10.08 5.12
N ASN A 455 29.17 10.91 5.34
CA ASN A 455 28.89 11.56 6.60
C ASN A 455 27.54 11.09 7.15
N GLU A 456 27.49 10.80 8.43
CA GLU A 456 26.25 10.40 9.11
C GLU A 456 25.27 11.58 9.16
N ILE A 457 24.00 11.34 8.77
CA ILE A 457 22.96 12.36 8.63
C ILE A 457 21.65 12.04 9.37
N SER A 458 21.49 10.84 9.93
CA SER A 458 20.25 10.45 10.62
C SER A 458 20.20 10.91 12.07
N THR A 459 21.35 10.92 12.73
CA THR A 459 21.52 11.36 14.12
C THR A 459 22.64 12.38 14.18
N ASN A 460 22.70 13.20 15.24
CA ASN A 460 23.84 14.09 15.49
C ASN A 460 24.96 13.38 16.27
N SER A 461 25.02 12.06 16.23
CA SER A 461 26.09 11.27 16.83
C SER A 461 27.35 11.46 16.01
N GLY A 462 28.47 11.85 16.64
CA GLY A 462 29.71 12.24 16.00
C GLY A 462 30.27 11.25 14.95
N PRO A 463 31.43 11.56 14.33
CA PRO A 463 31.93 10.85 13.17
C PRO A 463 32.16 9.37 13.44
N ARG A 464 31.45 8.50 12.74
CA ARG A 464 31.69 7.06 12.70
C ARG A 464 32.39 6.73 11.38
N VAL A 465 33.45 5.93 11.47
CA VAL A 465 34.33 5.68 10.31
C VAL A 465 33.90 4.39 9.62
N LEU A 466 33.24 4.53 8.48
CA LEU A 466 32.98 3.41 7.58
C LEU A 466 34.31 2.79 7.08
N PRO A 467 34.37 1.49 6.81
CA PRO A 467 33.24 0.53 6.69
C PRO A 467 32.82 -0.12 8.01
N GLN A 468 33.40 0.26 9.16
CA GLN A 468 32.99 -0.27 10.44
C GLN A 468 31.67 0.36 10.88
N LEU A 469 30.71 -0.48 11.29
CA LEU A 469 29.37 -0.06 11.64
C LEU A 469 28.96 -0.68 12.98
N SER A 470 28.40 0.13 13.89
CA SER A 470 27.80 -0.34 15.13
C SER A 470 26.39 0.20 15.24
N LEU A 471 25.42 -0.68 15.48
CA LEU A 471 24.00 -0.37 15.65
C LEU A 471 23.51 -1.03 16.94
N GLY A 472 22.80 -0.27 17.75
CA GLY A 472 22.00 -0.84 18.85
C GLY A 472 20.87 -1.74 18.36
N GLY A 473 20.10 -2.31 19.28
CA GLY A 473 18.91 -3.07 18.93
C GLY A 473 17.88 -2.15 18.27
N PHE A 474 17.37 -2.54 17.08
CA PHE A 474 16.44 -1.75 16.26
C PHE A 474 16.94 -0.33 15.91
N GLU A 475 18.26 -0.11 15.97
CA GLU A 475 18.85 1.15 15.54
C GLU A 475 19.03 1.17 14.00
N PHE A 476 18.99 2.38 13.45
CA PHE A 476 19.31 2.64 12.04
C PHE A 476 20.30 3.82 11.96
N GLN A 477 21.08 3.84 10.88
CA GLN A 477 21.97 4.94 10.54
C GLN A 477 21.91 5.22 9.05
N ILE A 478 21.96 6.50 8.70
CA ILE A 478 21.92 6.97 7.32
C ILE A 478 23.13 7.88 7.10
N TYR A 479 23.84 7.62 6.01
CA TYR A 479 25.03 8.36 5.61
C TYR A 479 24.84 8.93 4.22
N ALA A 480 25.35 10.14 3.99
CA ALA A 480 25.34 10.78 2.68
C ALA A 480 26.75 11.12 2.22
N ARG A 481 26.99 10.97 0.93
CA ARG A 481 28.14 11.60 0.24
C ARG A 481 27.69 12.22 -1.07
N ARG A 482 28.33 13.32 -1.46
CA ARG A 482 28.18 13.93 -2.78
C ARG A 482 29.15 13.25 -3.78
N LEU A 483 28.69 13.13 -5.04
CA LEU A 483 29.48 12.59 -6.16
C LEU A 483 30.12 13.72 -6.95
#